data_00562699d8a988d4f9fdc50c95156207
#
_entry.id   00562699d8a988d4f9fdc50c95156207
#
_cell.length_a   1.000
_cell.length_b   1.000
_cell.length_c   1.000
_cell.angle_alpha   90.00
_cell.angle_beta   90.00
_cell.angle_gamma   90.00
#
_symmetry.space_group_name_H-M   'P 1'
#
loop_
_entity.id
_entity.type
_entity.pdbx_description
1 polymer ?
#
loop_
_entity_poly.entity_id
_entity_poly.type
_entity_poly.pdbx_seq_one_letter_code
_entity_poly.pdbx_strand_id
1 'polypeptide(L)'
;IQNNRGTIRNIGGRFREELEFHPTWILAGGLGFEQSMISIQSINYEGATPLRVNADRTYYNWAPELSLTWKPADGYRHWIRASTGYAIPQFNNLLRNPFTGQPGTNFDLRPQKNLNTEIGTESRIAKDLVVELVGFWTFFKNEIITQTISGSNTASVNADSSQYRGIEARYDWRPLSGLRFSGAYTHIDAMYINFSDRTVTGLLVRDGNKVPNVPTDIFNTKVEYDHAMTGWGGWVEGSYYNSYFLNNSNTFGIPSYFIANVNVHKFFEFSNSWVRFAKFYLQLDNIADMKYAASGQVIGGETSAVAATQQAFFAGYGRAIYGGVTLGLF
;
A
#
# COMPACT_ATOMS: atom_id res chain seq x y z
N ILE A 1 6.41 30.95 -7.98
CA ILE A 1 6.44 30.04 -9.16
C ILE A 1 7.77 29.30 -9.13
N GLN A 2 7.70 27.96 -9.22
CA GLN A 2 8.87 27.11 -9.24
C GLN A 2 8.96 26.40 -10.61
N ASN A 3 10.14 26.43 -11.23
CA ASN A 3 10.42 25.71 -12.47
C ASN A 3 11.43 24.62 -12.18
N ASN A 4 11.02 23.35 -12.29
CA ASN A 4 11.84 22.18 -11.99
C ASN A 4 12.06 21.38 -13.25
N ARG A 5 13.33 21.03 -13.50
CA ARG A 5 13.73 20.05 -14.51
C ARG A 5 14.58 18.99 -13.84
N GLY A 6 14.17 17.74 -13.97
CA GLY A 6 14.92 16.61 -13.44
C GLY A 6 15.03 15.49 -14.44
N THR A 7 16.15 14.78 -14.37
CA THR A 7 16.39 13.55 -15.12
C THR A 7 16.79 12.46 -14.13
N ILE A 8 16.15 11.31 -14.21
CA ILE A 8 16.55 10.11 -13.49
C ILE A 8 16.99 9.09 -14.54
N ARG A 9 18.20 8.56 -14.37
CA ARG A 9 18.73 7.47 -15.18
C ARG A 9 19.01 6.29 -14.28
N ASN A 10 18.41 5.14 -14.58
CA ASN A 10 18.63 3.91 -13.85
C ASN A 10 19.35 2.92 -14.74
N ILE A 11 20.39 2.30 -14.21
CA ILE A 11 21.11 1.20 -14.82
C ILE A 11 21.17 0.09 -13.81
N GLY A 12 20.62 -1.08 -14.15
CA GLY A 12 20.58 -2.19 -13.22
C GLY A 12 20.44 -3.53 -13.91
N GLY A 13 20.61 -4.56 -13.14
CA GLY A 13 20.41 -5.95 -13.54
C GLY A 13 19.88 -6.78 -12.39
N ARG A 14 19.21 -7.87 -12.73
CA ARG A 14 18.73 -8.84 -11.76
C ARG A 14 19.05 -10.24 -12.26
N PHE A 15 19.57 -11.04 -11.35
CA PHE A 15 19.72 -12.47 -11.52
C PHE A 15 18.86 -13.19 -10.49
N ARG A 16 18.22 -14.28 -10.90
CA ARG A 16 17.46 -15.17 -10.03
C ARG A 16 17.54 -16.59 -10.57
N GLU A 17 17.79 -17.53 -9.65
CA GLU A 17 17.79 -18.96 -9.93
C GLU A 17 16.86 -19.69 -8.96
N GLU A 18 16.26 -20.75 -9.47
CA GLU A 18 15.43 -21.69 -8.70
C GLU A 18 16.01 -23.08 -8.87
N LEU A 19 16.32 -23.74 -7.77
CA LEU A 19 16.86 -25.09 -7.69
C LEU A 19 15.83 -26.03 -7.05
N GLU A 20 15.28 -26.93 -7.83
CA GLU A 20 14.50 -28.08 -7.34
C GLU A 20 15.47 -29.18 -6.92
N PHE A 21 15.99 -29.14 -5.70
CA PHE A 21 16.94 -30.12 -5.21
C PHE A 21 16.29 -31.40 -4.68
N HIS A 22 14.96 -31.41 -4.54
CA HIS A 22 14.11 -32.54 -4.21
C HIS A 22 12.72 -32.32 -4.83
N PRO A 23 11.95 -33.34 -5.23
CA PRO A 23 10.64 -33.19 -5.84
C PRO A 23 9.62 -32.35 -5.07
N THR A 24 9.83 -32.19 -3.75
CA THR A 24 8.96 -31.39 -2.88
C THR A 24 9.62 -30.11 -2.38
N TRP A 25 10.89 -29.84 -2.70
CA TRP A 25 11.64 -28.71 -2.19
C TRP A 25 12.25 -27.85 -3.28
N ILE A 26 12.02 -26.56 -3.17
CA ILE A 26 12.56 -25.55 -4.08
C ILE A 26 13.32 -24.51 -3.28
N LEU A 27 14.59 -24.33 -3.60
CA LEU A 27 15.40 -23.21 -3.13
C LEU A 27 15.48 -22.16 -4.22
N ALA A 28 15.12 -20.92 -3.94
CA ALA A 28 15.31 -19.82 -4.87
C ALA A 28 16.19 -18.74 -4.26
N GLY A 29 17.13 -18.25 -5.04
CA GLY A 29 18.01 -17.16 -4.66
C GLY A 29 18.10 -16.11 -5.77
N GLY A 30 18.17 -14.85 -5.40
CA GLY A 30 18.26 -13.75 -6.35
C GLY A 30 19.11 -12.60 -5.84
N LEU A 31 19.66 -11.84 -6.77
CA LEU A 31 20.39 -10.62 -6.48
C LEU A 31 20.08 -9.56 -7.54
N GLY A 32 19.52 -8.45 -7.08
CA GLY A 32 19.34 -7.24 -7.88
C GLY A 32 20.42 -6.21 -7.59
N PHE A 33 20.80 -5.45 -8.60
CA PHE A 33 21.65 -4.27 -8.48
C PHE A 33 21.06 -3.14 -9.30
N GLU A 34 21.07 -1.94 -8.77
CA GLU A 34 20.68 -0.72 -9.49
C GLU A 34 21.59 0.45 -9.11
N GLN A 35 22.04 1.17 -10.13
CA GLN A 35 22.62 2.49 -10.01
C GLN A 35 21.62 3.51 -10.51
N SER A 36 21.20 4.45 -9.64
CA SER A 36 20.28 5.52 -9.96
C SER A 36 20.99 6.87 -9.93
N MET A 37 21.01 7.56 -11.05
CA MET A 37 21.62 8.89 -11.22
C MET A 37 20.52 9.92 -11.36
N ILE A 38 20.45 10.87 -10.44
CA ILE A 38 19.46 11.96 -10.42
C ILE A 38 20.19 13.26 -10.72
N SER A 39 19.78 13.96 -11.78
CA SER A 39 20.24 15.30 -12.12
C SER A 39 19.10 16.28 -11.95
N ILE A 40 19.32 17.36 -11.21
CA ILE A 40 18.30 18.33 -10.81
C ILE A 40 18.71 19.72 -11.23
N GLN A 41 17.79 20.42 -11.89
CA GLN A 41 17.84 21.87 -12.11
C GLN A 41 16.52 22.48 -11.63
N SER A 42 16.57 23.36 -10.66
CA SER A 42 15.41 24.04 -10.11
C SER A 42 15.65 25.54 -10.02
N ILE A 43 14.65 26.32 -10.39
CA ILE A 43 14.64 27.76 -10.18
C ILE A 43 13.33 28.10 -9.44
N ASN A 44 13.48 28.63 -8.25
CA ASN A 44 12.34 29.15 -7.48
C ASN A 44 12.35 30.66 -7.50
N TYR A 45 11.23 31.25 -7.92
CA TYR A 45 11.00 32.70 -8.07
C TYR A 45 10.23 33.30 -6.86
N GLU A 46 10.07 32.56 -5.77
CA GLU A 46 9.39 33.03 -4.55
C GLU A 46 10.34 33.83 -3.67
N GLY A 47 10.72 34.99 -4.07
CA GLY A 47 11.60 35.87 -3.32
C GLY A 47 12.18 36.98 -4.17
N ALA A 48 12.86 37.93 -3.54
CA ALA A 48 13.51 39.04 -4.23
C ALA A 48 14.63 38.58 -5.20
N THR A 49 15.24 37.44 -4.90
CA THR A 49 16.26 36.82 -5.74
C THR A 49 15.87 35.36 -6.02
N PRO A 50 15.82 34.93 -7.31
CA PRO A 50 15.52 33.53 -7.62
C PRO A 50 16.55 32.56 -7.05
N LEU A 51 16.07 31.57 -6.29
CA LEU A 51 16.90 30.48 -5.82
C LEU A 51 17.15 29.47 -6.94
N ARG A 52 18.40 29.26 -7.31
CA ARG A 52 18.81 28.28 -8.32
C ARG A 52 19.49 27.10 -7.64
N VAL A 53 19.01 25.90 -7.97
CA VAL A 53 19.59 24.63 -7.48
C VAL A 53 19.99 23.79 -8.70
N ASN A 54 21.27 23.44 -8.76
CA ASN A 54 21.79 22.46 -9.71
C ASN A 54 22.52 21.39 -8.90
N ALA A 55 22.11 20.15 -9.02
CA ALA A 55 22.72 19.06 -8.28
C ALA A 55 22.57 17.71 -8.99
N ASP A 56 23.58 16.88 -8.77
CA ASP A 56 23.63 15.51 -9.20
C ASP A 56 23.76 14.60 -7.98
N ARG A 57 23.05 13.48 -7.98
CA ARG A 57 23.10 12.44 -6.96
C ARG A 57 23.14 11.08 -7.61
N THR A 58 24.00 10.21 -7.09
CA THR A 58 24.09 8.81 -7.51
C THR A 58 23.86 7.91 -6.31
N TYR A 59 22.94 6.97 -6.45
CA TYR A 59 22.64 5.95 -5.45
C TYR A 59 22.97 4.56 -6.01
N TYR A 60 23.52 3.70 -5.16
CA TYR A 60 23.81 2.29 -5.46
C TYR A 60 22.99 1.42 -4.53
N ASN A 61 22.23 0.53 -5.12
CA ASN A 61 21.30 -0.31 -4.39
C ASN A 61 21.51 -1.79 -4.74
N TRP A 62 21.42 -2.63 -3.73
CA TRP A 62 21.47 -4.08 -3.86
C TRP A 62 20.22 -4.67 -3.24
N ALA A 63 19.63 -5.65 -3.91
CA ALA A 63 18.40 -6.32 -3.49
C ALA A 63 18.57 -7.85 -3.54
N PRO A 64 19.26 -8.45 -2.56
CA PRO A 64 19.30 -9.89 -2.41
C PRO A 64 17.95 -10.45 -1.94
N GLU A 65 17.64 -11.67 -2.41
CA GLU A 65 16.51 -12.46 -1.95
C GLU A 65 16.89 -13.93 -1.82
N LEU A 66 16.25 -14.62 -0.86
CA LEU A 66 16.36 -16.06 -0.65
C LEU A 66 15.02 -16.59 -0.20
N SER A 67 14.58 -17.72 -0.76
CA SER A 67 13.39 -18.43 -0.31
C SER A 67 13.55 -19.93 -0.37
N LEU A 68 12.94 -20.61 0.60
CA LEU A 68 12.80 -22.05 0.61
C LEU A 68 11.31 -22.38 0.58
N THR A 69 10.89 -23.19 -0.37
CA THR A 69 9.50 -23.62 -0.54
C THR A 69 9.41 -25.14 -0.41
N TRP A 70 8.45 -25.60 0.37
CA TRP A 70 8.12 -27.00 0.54
C TRP A 70 6.70 -27.28 0.00
N LYS A 71 6.59 -28.22 -0.92
CA LYS A 71 5.34 -28.70 -1.55
C LYS A 71 5.14 -30.18 -1.23
N PRO A 72 4.64 -30.56 -0.04
CA PRO A 72 4.54 -31.97 0.39
C PRO A 72 3.56 -32.77 -0.45
N ALA A 73 2.51 -32.15 -0.99
CA ALA A 73 1.49 -32.75 -1.84
C ALA A 73 0.81 -31.65 -2.69
N ASP A 74 0.02 -32.07 -3.67
CA ASP A 74 -0.79 -31.17 -4.50
C ASP A 74 -1.76 -30.36 -3.65
N GLY A 75 -1.72 -29.04 -3.83
CA GLY A 75 -2.55 -28.08 -3.09
C GLY A 75 -1.96 -27.68 -1.74
N TYR A 76 -0.73 -28.07 -1.42
CA TYR A 76 -0.04 -27.65 -0.21
C TYR A 76 1.30 -26.99 -0.56
N ARG A 77 1.51 -25.78 -0.06
CA ARG A 77 2.74 -25.01 -0.25
C ARG A 77 3.09 -24.26 1.02
N HIS A 78 4.28 -24.48 1.53
CA HIS A 78 4.82 -23.80 2.69
C HIS A 78 6.12 -23.11 2.29
N TRP A 79 6.36 -21.91 2.80
CA TRP A 79 7.58 -21.18 2.44
C TRP A 79 8.10 -20.33 3.59
N ILE A 80 9.39 -20.10 3.54
CA ILE A 80 10.07 -19.04 4.27
C ILE A 80 10.84 -18.21 3.25
N ARG A 81 10.83 -16.89 3.41
CA ARG A 81 11.49 -15.98 2.51
C ARG A 81 12.13 -14.83 3.27
N ALA A 82 13.32 -14.42 2.82
CA ALA A 82 13.96 -13.18 3.21
C ALA A 82 14.32 -12.41 1.94
N SER A 83 14.00 -11.12 1.90
CA SER A 83 14.32 -10.26 0.75
C SER A 83 14.58 -8.85 1.21
N THR A 84 15.38 -8.12 0.44
CA THR A 84 15.62 -6.71 0.67
C THR A 84 15.02 -5.88 -0.45
N GLY A 85 14.58 -4.69 -0.07
CA GLY A 85 14.09 -3.68 -1.00
C GLY A 85 14.73 -2.33 -0.70
N TYR A 86 14.55 -1.40 -1.61
CA TYR A 86 15.01 -0.03 -1.44
C TYR A 86 14.09 0.95 -2.17
N ALA A 87 14.09 2.20 -1.73
CA ALA A 87 13.52 3.31 -2.47
C ALA A 87 14.47 4.51 -2.41
N ILE A 88 14.73 5.13 -3.55
CA ILE A 88 15.53 6.35 -3.62
C ILE A 88 14.64 7.57 -3.33
N PRO A 89 15.21 8.67 -2.80
CA PRO A 89 14.49 9.92 -2.68
C PRO A 89 13.94 10.37 -4.04
N GLN A 90 12.66 10.75 -4.06
CA GLN A 90 12.07 11.32 -5.24
C GLN A 90 12.61 12.74 -5.48
N PHE A 91 12.54 13.21 -6.72
CA PHE A 91 12.98 14.52 -7.14
C PHE A 91 12.49 15.66 -6.21
N ASN A 92 11.20 15.71 -5.93
CA ASN A 92 10.60 16.75 -5.10
C ASN A 92 11.08 16.73 -3.65
N ASN A 93 11.46 15.56 -3.13
CA ASN A 93 11.97 15.40 -1.78
C ASN A 93 13.34 16.09 -1.60
N LEU A 94 14.11 16.16 -2.67
CA LEU A 94 15.46 16.76 -2.68
C LEU A 94 15.42 18.29 -2.83
N LEU A 95 14.28 18.87 -3.16
CA LEU A 95 14.09 20.32 -3.40
C LEU A 95 13.39 21.07 -2.25
N ARG A 96 13.28 20.45 -1.08
CA ARG A 96 12.72 21.06 0.12
C ARG A 96 13.75 21.08 1.24
N ASN A 97 14.00 22.25 1.82
CA ASN A 97 14.87 22.38 2.98
C ASN A 97 14.29 21.59 4.17
N PRO A 98 15.00 20.61 4.76
CA PRO A 98 14.46 19.74 5.80
C PRO A 98 14.24 20.46 7.14
N PHE A 99 14.74 21.69 7.30
CA PHE A 99 14.59 22.48 8.52
C PHE A 99 13.46 23.51 8.46
N THR A 100 13.14 23.99 7.28
CA THR A 100 12.14 25.04 7.10
C THR A 100 10.91 24.60 6.31
N GLY A 101 10.99 23.48 5.59
CA GLY A 101 9.96 23.01 4.65
C GLY A 101 9.81 23.92 3.42
N GLN A 102 10.60 25.00 3.32
CA GLN A 102 10.60 25.90 2.18
C GLN A 102 11.39 25.33 1.00
N PRO A 103 11.21 25.88 -0.21
CA PRO A 103 12.07 25.55 -1.32
C PRO A 103 13.55 25.67 -0.96
N GLY A 104 14.34 24.66 -1.30
CA GLY A 104 15.75 24.58 -0.91
C GLY A 104 16.34 23.26 -1.34
N THR A 105 17.29 22.75 -0.57
CA THR A 105 17.98 21.48 -0.84
C THR A 105 17.88 20.51 0.33
N ASN A 106 17.78 19.24 0.03
CA ASN A 106 17.75 18.13 0.99
C ASN A 106 18.63 16.97 0.51
N PHE A 107 19.90 17.27 0.28
CA PHE A 107 20.83 16.31 -0.33
C PHE A 107 21.40 15.29 0.65
N ASP A 108 21.13 15.43 1.94
CA ASP A 108 21.48 14.45 2.96
C ASP A 108 20.47 13.32 3.09
N LEU A 109 19.33 13.45 2.38
CA LEU A 109 18.30 12.42 2.35
C LEU A 109 18.85 11.13 1.74
N ARG A 110 18.78 10.05 2.52
CA ARG A 110 19.33 8.74 2.18
C ARG A 110 18.29 7.86 1.53
N PRO A 111 18.69 6.90 0.68
CA PRO A 111 17.78 5.86 0.22
C PRO A 111 17.23 5.07 1.41
N GLN A 112 15.94 4.84 1.38
CA GLN A 112 15.27 3.91 2.27
C GLN A 112 15.65 2.48 1.89
N LYS A 113 15.85 1.62 2.87
CA LYS A 113 16.11 0.18 2.69
C LYS A 113 15.22 -0.62 3.62
N ASN A 114 14.84 -1.81 3.19
CA ASN A 114 14.14 -2.73 4.06
C ASN A 114 14.72 -4.14 3.97
N LEU A 115 14.52 -4.89 5.04
CA LEU A 115 14.62 -6.34 5.09
C LEU A 115 13.21 -6.86 5.38
N ASN A 116 12.66 -7.63 4.45
CA ASN A 116 11.40 -8.32 4.62
C ASN A 116 11.66 -9.80 4.86
N THR A 117 11.05 -10.34 5.91
CA THR A 117 11.03 -11.77 6.21
C THR A 117 9.59 -12.23 6.31
N GLU A 118 9.29 -13.38 5.74
CA GLU A 118 7.96 -13.95 5.77
C GLU A 118 8.02 -15.47 5.92
N ILE A 119 7.01 -16.02 6.58
CA ILE A 119 6.70 -17.43 6.62
C ILE A 119 5.24 -17.60 6.21
N GLY A 120 4.96 -18.50 5.30
CA GLY A 120 3.62 -18.65 4.78
C GLY A 120 3.24 -20.10 4.51
N THR A 121 1.95 -20.30 4.44
CA THR A 121 1.34 -21.55 4.03
C THR A 121 0.12 -21.28 3.16
N GLU A 122 0.01 -22.00 2.06
CA GLU A 122 -1.20 -22.15 1.27
C GLU A 122 -1.60 -23.61 1.29
N SER A 123 -2.84 -23.87 1.66
CA SER A 123 -3.31 -25.24 1.88
C SER A 123 -4.72 -25.41 1.32
N ARG A 124 -4.90 -26.43 0.50
CA ARG A 124 -6.23 -26.91 0.11
C ARG A 124 -6.79 -27.82 1.20
N ILE A 125 -7.46 -27.20 2.20
CA ILE A 125 -7.98 -27.90 3.39
C ILE A 125 -9.10 -28.87 3.01
N ALA A 126 -9.90 -28.51 1.99
CA ALA A 126 -10.93 -29.35 1.42
C ALA A 126 -10.91 -29.22 -0.10
N LYS A 127 -11.63 -30.09 -0.82
CA LYS A 127 -11.68 -30.08 -2.28
C LYS A 127 -11.95 -28.68 -2.85
N ASP A 128 -12.77 -27.90 -2.18
CA ASP A 128 -13.29 -26.63 -2.64
C ASP A 128 -12.87 -25.44 -1.73
N LEU A 129 -11.94 -25.66 -0.77
CA LEU A 129 -11.46 -24.64 0.16
C LEU A 129 -9.93 -24.52 0.11
N VAL A 130 -9.46 -23.36 -0.32
CA VAL A 130 -8.05 -22.95 -0.22
C VAL A 130 -7.92 -21.85 0.81
N VAL A 131 -6.93 -22.00 1.70
CA VAL A 131 -6.58 -21.03 2.73
C VAL A 131 -5.10 -20.70 2.62
N GLU A 132 -4.76 -19.42 2.69
CA GLU A 132 -3.40 -18.93 2.79
C GLU A 132 -3.23 -18.14 4.08
N LEU A 133 -2.14 -18.39 4.78
CA LEU A 133 -1.73 -17.67 5.98
C LEU A 133 -0.26 -17.26 5.82
N VAL A 134 0.03 -15.99 6.09
CA VAL A 134 1.39 -15.43 6.02
C VAL A 134 1.65 -14.63 7.28
N GLY A 135 2.74 -14.94 7.97
CA GLY A 135 3.33 -14.06 8.97
C GLY A 135 4.49 -13.30 8.35
N PHE A 136 4.57 -12.00 8.58
CA PHE A 136 5.63 -11.17 8.02
C PHE A 136 6.24 -10.22 9.05
N TRP A 137 7.50 -9.85 8.79
CA TRP A 137 8.20 -8.81 9.50
C TRP A 137 9.12 -8.05 8.54
N THR A 138 8.83 -6.78 8.36
CA THR A 138 9.62 -5.85 7.55
C THR A 138 10.28 -4.82 8.46
N PHE A 139 11.59 -4.75 8.39
CA PHE A 139 12.38 -3.77 9.10
C PHE A 139 12.94 -2.74 8.12
N PHE A 140 12.64 -1.45 8.36
CA PHE A 140 13.13 -0.35 7.55
C PHE A 140 14.30 0.35 8.22
N LYS A 141 15.25 0.78 7.37
CA LYS A 141 16.30 1.75 7.70
C LYS A 141 16.19 2.96 6.80
N ASN A 142 16.38 4.14 7.37
CA ASN A 142 16.26 5.42 6.68
C ASN A 142 14.93 5.56 5.93
N GLU A 143 13.82 5.12 6.53
CA GLU A 143 12.50 5.26 5.92
C GLU A 143 12.25 6.73 5.57
N ILE A 144 11.86 6.99 4.31
CA ILE A 144 11.60 8.35 3.84
C ILE A 144 10.17 8.71 4.22
N ILE A 145 10.05 9.61 5.18
CA ILE A 145 8.75 10.07 5.67
C ILE A 145 8.57 11.56 5.42
N THR A 146 7.32 11.99 5.35
CA THR A 146 6.99 13.42 5.28
C THR A 146 6.75 13.95 6.68
N GLN A 147 7.42 15.04 7.01
CA GLN A 147 7.31 15.75 8.27
C GLN A 147 6.77 17.15 8.04
N THR A 148 5.81 17.57 8.86
CA THR A 148 5.34 18.96 8.87
C THR A 148 6.26 19.79 9.76
N ILE A 149 6.93 20.77 9.17
CA ILE A 149 7.90 21.62 9.87
C ILE A 149 7.20 22.82 10.53
N SER A 150 6.41 23.57 9.78
CA SER A 150 5.70 24.77 10.25
C SER A 150 4.54 25.10 9.32
N GLY A 151 3.36 25.31 9.86
CA GLY A 151 2.17 25.61 9.06
C GLY A 151 1.89 24.50 8.05
N SER A 152 1.78 24.84 6.78
CA SER A 152 1.65 23.89 5.67
C SER A 152 2.98 23.42 5.06
N ASN A 153 4.10 23.90 5.61
CA ASN A 153 5.41 23.56 5.07
C ASN A 153 5.84 22.18 5.51
N THR A 154 6.03 21.30 4.56
CA THR A 154 6.47 19.92 4.77
C THR A 154 7.82 19.67 4.12
N ALA A 155 8.58 18.74 4.68
CA ALA A 155 9.79 18.23 4.08
C ALA A 155 9.88 16.72 4.28
N SER A 156 10.63 16.04 3.42
CA SER A 156 10.97 14.64 3.63
C SER A 156 12.21 14.52 4.50
N VAL A 157 12.16 13.59 5.44
CA VAL A 157 13.27 13.24 6.34
C VAL A 157 13.40 11.73 6.37
N ASN A 158 14.55 11.23 6.84
CA ASN A 158 14.68 9.82 7.13
C ASN A 158 14.30 9.55 8.59
N ALA A 159 13.37 8.63 8.83
CA ALA A 159 13.30 7.93 10.10
C ALA A 159 14.44 6.92 10.16
N ASP A 160 15.19 6.89 11.26
CA ASP A 160 16.37 6.01 11.36
C ASP A 160 15.96 4.54 11.25
N SER A 161 14.87 4.15 11.93
CA SER A 161 14.30 2.81 11.78
C SER A 161 12.83 2.73 12.15
N SER A 162 12.11 1.89 11.43
CA SER A 162 10.73 1.50 11.69
C SER A 162 10.54 0.01 11.41
N GLN A 163 9.46 -0.56 11.92
CA GLN A 163 9.10 -1.95 11.65
C GLN A 163 7.61 -2.07 11.34
N TYR A 164 7.31 -3.05 10.49
CA TYR A 164 5.97 -3.48 10.13
C TYR A 164 5.92 -4.98 10.31
N ARG A 165 5.10 -5.47 11.20
CA ARG A 165 4.94 -6.90 11.45
C ARG A 165 3.48 -7.25 11.51
N GLY A 166 3.15 -8.46 11.10
CA GLY A 166 1.74 -8.82 11.11
C GLY A 166 1.48 -10.19 10.54
N ILE A 167 0.21 -10.40 10.31
CA ILE A 167 -0.32 -11.61 9.69
C ILE A 167 -1.28 -11.23 8.57
N GLU A 168 -1.26 -12.04 7.51
CA GLU A 168 -2.23 -12.00 6.43
C GLU A 168 -2.92 -13.36 6.34
N ALA A 169 -4.23 -13.34 6.15
CA ALA A 169 -5.03 -14.53 5.91
C ALA A 169 -5.90 -14.32 4.69
N ARG A 170 -6.00 -15.31 3.83
CA ARG A 170 -6.90 -15.32 2.68
C ARG A 170 -7.59 -16.65 2.56
N TYR A 171 -8.85 -16.65 2.12
CA TYR A 171 -9.59 -17.87 1.80
C TYR A 171 -10.37 -17.72 0.49
N ASP A 172 -10.53 -18.83 -0.21
CA ASP A 172 -11.43 -19.03 -1.35
C ASP A 172 -12.15 -20.36 -1.15
N TRP A 173 -13.45 -20.30 -0.97
CA TRP A 173 -14.28 -21.46 -0.69
C TRP A 173 -15.46 -21.54 -1.66
N ARG A 174 -15.60 -22.68 -2.35
CA ARG A 174 -16.64 -22.94 -3.34
C ARG A 174 -17.43 -24.19 -2.95
N PRO A 175 -18.26 -24.12 -1.89
CA PRO A 175 -18.95 -25.29 -1.33
C PRO A 175 -19.97 -25.93 -2.28
N LEU A 176 -20.55 -25.14 -3.16
CA LEU A 176 -21.57 -25.54 -4.11
C LEU A 176 -21.34 -24.91 -5.47
N SER A 177 -21.89 -25.52 -6.53
CA SER A 177 -21.85 -24.95 -7.88
C SER A 177 -22.50 -23.54 -7.87
N GLY A 178 -21.76 -22.57 -8.40
CA GLY A 178 -22.19 -21.17 -8.46
C GLY A 178 -21.98 -20.37 -7.17
N LEU A 179 -21.73 -20.99 -6.02
CA LEU A 179 -21.54 -20.29 -4.74
C LEU A 179 -20.05 -20.19 -4.38
N ARG A 180 -19.58 -18.97 -4.15
CA ARG A 180 -18.19 -18.68 -3.73
C ARG A 180 -18.17 -17.73 -2.55
N PHE A 181 -17.38 -18.08 -1.55
CA PHE A 181 -16.99 -17.22 -0.46
C PHE A 181 -15.50 -16.89 -0.63
N SER A 182 -15.14 -15.64 -0.57
CA SER A 182 -13.74 -15.24 -0.59
C SER A 182 -13.50 -14.09 0.37
N GLY A 183 -12.30 -14.00 0.90
CA GLY A 183 -11.96 -12.91 1.78
C GLY A 183 -10.49 -12.85 2.10
N ALA A 184 -10.09 -11.71 2.64
CA ALA A 184 -8.75 -11.44 3.11
C ALA A 184 -8.81 -10.65 4.42
N TYR A 185 -7.89 -10.96 5.31
CA TYR A 185 -7.66 -10.25 6.56
C TYR A 185 -6.18 -9.92 6.67
N THR A 186 -5.88 -8.71 7.07
CA THR A 186 -4.52 -8.27 7.36
C THR A 186 -4.51 -7.58 8.72
N HIS A 187 -3.62 -8.04 9.59
CA HIS A 187 -3.24 -7.35 10.81
C HIS A 187 -1.82 -6.82 10.66
N ILE A 188 -1.62 -5.51 10.87
CA ILE A 188 -0.33 -4.83 10.77
C ILE A 188 -0.04 -4.03 12.04
N ASP A 189 1.08 -4.32 12.67
CA ASP A 189 1.67 -3.51 13.73
C ASP A 189 2.86 -2.73 13.14
N ALA A 190 2.61 -1.48 12.71
CA ALA A 190 3.61 -0.58 12.14
C ALA A 190 4.01 0.47 13.16
N MET A 191 5.30 0.53 13.51
CA MET A 191 5.79 1.47 14.52
C MET A 191 7.21 1.97 14.23
N TYR A 192 7.50 3.15 14.71
CA TYR A 192 8.86 3.68 14.75
C TYR A 192 9.67 3.00 15.85
N ILE A 193 10.89 2.59 15.53
CA ILE A 193 11.85 2.05 16.50
C ILE A 193 12.80 3.15 16.97
N ASN A 194 13.29 3.95 16.02
CA ASN A 194 14.14 5.09 16.30
C ASN A 194 13.76 6.21 15.32
N PHE A 195 13.06 7.19 15.82
CA PHE A 195 12.68 8.37 15.07
C PHE A 195 12.48 9.57 15.97
N SER A 196 13.03 10.70 15.57
CA SER A 196 12.80 11.99 16.23
C SER A 196 12.29 13.01 15.23
N ASP A 197 11.08 13.48 15.48
CA ASP A 197 10.43 14.53 14.71
C ASP A 197 11.07 15.88 15.04
N ARG A 198 11.43 16.63 13.99
CA ARG A 198 11.89 18.02 14.17
C ARG A 198 10.70 18.95 14.13
N THR A 199 10.50 19.67 15.21
CA THR A 199 9.43 20.67 15.32
C THR A 199 10.04 22.08 15.53
N VAL A 200 9.20 23.09 15.50
CA VAL A 200 9.62 24.47 15.81
C VAL A 200 10.14 24.64 17.26
N THR A 201 9.75 23.73 18.14
CA THR A 201 10.15 23.74 19.55
C THR A 201 11.33 22.82 19.88
N GLY A 202 11.85 22.07 18.88
CA GLY A 202 12.97 21.14 19.03
C GLY A 202 12.69 19.74 18.47
N LEU A 203 13.42 18.75 18.95
CA LEU A 203 13.26 17.36 18.59
C LEU A 203 12.29 16.68 19.56
N LEU A 204 11.30 15.97 19.00
CA LEU A 204 10.35 15.14 19.75
C LEU A 204 10.56 13.67 19.39
N VAL A 205 10.91 12.86 20.38
CA VAL A 205 11.08 11.41 20.21
C VAL A 205 9.73 10.77 19.89
N ARG A 206 9.71 9.92 18.88
CA ARG A 206 8.53 9.19 18.38
C ARG A 206 8.67 7.67 18.48
N ASP A 207 9.69 7.21 19.17
CA ASP A 207 9.92 5.78 19.39
C ASP A 207 8.68 5.12 20.00
N GLY A 208 8.24 4.01 19.39
CA GLY A 208 7.03 3.31 19.78
C GLY A 208 5.72 3.87 19.22
N ASN A 209 5.72 5.06 18.60
CA ASN A 209 4.54 5.58 17.93
C ASN A 209 4.22 4.77 16.67
N LYS A 210 2.91 4.67 16.38
CA LYS A 210 2.45 4.04 15.13
C LYS A 210 2.83 4.88 13.92
N VAL A 211 3.21 4.20 12.85
CA VAL A 211 3.42 4.86 11.55
C VAL A 211 2.08 5.36 11.02
N PRO A 212 1.97 6.63 10.62
CA PRO A 212 0.72 7.19 10.11
C PRO A 212 0.22 6.51 8.83
N ASN A 213 -1.10 6.61 8.61
CA ASN A 213 -1.80 6.09 7.44
C ASN A 213 -1.75 4.56 7.27
N VAL A 214 -1.53 3.84 8.35
CA VAL A 214 -1.55 2.38 8.38
C VAL A 214 -2.67 1.90 9.30
N PRO A 215 -3.83 1.45 8.77
CA PRO A 215 -4.84 0.77 9.56
C PRO A 215 -4.28 -0.52 10.18
N THR A 216 -4.53 -0.72 11.48
CA THR A 216 -4.04 -1.92 12.17
C THR A 216 -4.68 -3.19 11.64
N ASP A 217 -5.96 -3.12 11.31
CA ASP A 217 -6.72 -4.26 10.81
C ASP A 217 -7.50 -3.87 9.56
N ILE A 218 -7.42 -4.71 8.54
CA ILE A 218 -8.18 -4.61 7.30
C ILE A 218 -8.83 -5.96 7.05
N PHE A 219 -10.13 -5.97 6.86
CA PHE A 219 -10.87 -7.18 6.54
C PHE A 219 -11.78 -6.94 5.33
N ASN A 220 -11.71 -7.83 4.35
CA ASN A 220 -12.59 -7.84 3.18
C ASN A 220 -13.21 -9.22 3.03
N THR A 221 -14.49 -9.29 2.76
CA THR A 221 -15.18 -10.54 2.47
C THR A 221 -16.21 -10.35 1.38
N LYS A 222 -16.36 -11.36 0.54
CA LYS A 222 -17.30 -11.37 -0.57
C LYS A 222 -17.99 -12.73 -0.67
N VAL A 223 -19.30 -12.68 -0.85
CA VAL A 223 -20.14 -13.83 -1.19
C VAL A 223 -20.69 -13.61 -2.57
N GLU A 224 -20.45 -14.55 -3.49
CA GLU A 224 -20.91 -14.54 -4.88
C GLU A 224 -21.78 -15.76 -5.12
N TYR A 225 -22.87 -15.55 -5.86
CA TYR A 225 -23.70 -16.64 -6.32
C TYR A 225 -24.12 -16.42 -7.77
N ASP A 226 -23.90 -17.43 -8.62
CA ASP A 226 -24.29 -17.46 -10.02
C ASP A 226 -25.08 -18.74 -10.31
N HIS A 227 -26.36 -18.59 -10.64
CA HIS A 227 -27.23 -19.71 -10.98
C HIS A 227 -27.19 -19.99 -12.48
N ALA A 228 -26.46 -21.04 -12.86
CA ALA A 228 -26.15 -21.34 -14.26
C ALA A 228 -27.38 -21.47 -15.17
N MET A 229 -28.43 -22.16 -14.72
CA MET A 229 -29.61 -22.39 -15.59
C MET A 229 -30.47 -21.13 -15.80
N THR A 230 -30.56 -20.27 -14.81
CA THR A 230 -31.39 -19.07 -14.94
C THR A 230 -30.60 -17.86 -15.38
N GLY A 231 -29.27 -17.87 -15.25
CA GLY A 231 -28.39 -16.73 -15.52
C GLY A 231 -28.54 -15.59 -14.50
N TRP A 232 -29.30 -15.75 -13.41
CA TRP A 232 -29.29 -14.82 -12.30
C TRP A 232 -28.05 -15.02 -11.44
N GLY A 233 -27.49 -13.92 -11.01
CA GLY A 233 -26.36 -13.92 -10.09
C GLY A 233 -26.24 -12.62 -9.33
N GLY A 234 -25.26 -12.57 -8.46
CA GLY A 234 -24.96 -11.38 -7.68
C GLY A 234 -23.90 -11.64 -6.63
N TRP A 235 -23.54 -10.57 -5.95
CA TRP A 235 -22.60 -10.65 -4.85
C TRP A 235 -22.90 -9.60 -3.79
N VAL A 236 -22.46 -9.91 -2.58
CA VAL A 236 -22.38 -8.97 -1.46
C VAL A 236 -20.95 -8.94 -0.99
N GLU A 237 -20.43 -7.74 -0.79
CA GLU A 237 -19.06 -7.50 -0.32
C GLU A 237 -19.08 -6.59 0.90
N GLY A 238 -18.24 -6.90 1.87
CA GLY A 238 -18.02 -6.08 3.05
C GLY A 238 -16.54 -5.78 3.24
N SER A 239 -16.23 -4.52 3.57
CA SER A 239 -14.86 -4.06 3.84
C SER A 239 -14.82 -3.30 5.17
N TYR A 240 -13.96 -3.73 6.06
CA TYR A 240 -13.70 -3.09 7.35
C TYR A 240 -12.28 -2.55 7.40
N TYR A 241 -12.13 -1.34 7.89
CA TYR A 241 -10.86 -0.69 8.16
C TYR A 241 -10.85 -0.23 9.61
N ASN A 242 -9.85 -0.65 10.37
CA ASN A 242 -9.64 -0.16 11.71
C ASN A 242 -9.18 1.30 11.71
N SER A 243 -9.30 1.95 12.85
CA SER A 243 -8.79 3.31 13.05
C SER A 243 -7.28 3.38 12.84
N TYR A 244 -6.80 4.51 12.37
CA TYR A 244 -5.38 4.77 12.17
C TYR A 244 -5.04 6.25 12.36
N PHE A 245 -3.78 6.53 12.67
CA PHE A 245 -3.31 7.89 12.88
C PHE A 245 -2.91 8.56 11.55
N LEU A 246 -3.00 9.89 11.53
CA LEU A 246 -2.63 10.74 10.40
C LEU A 246 -1.32 11.49 10.60
N ASN A 247 -0.78 11.46 11.83
CA ASN A 247 0.44 12.17 12.20
C ASN A 247 1.37 11.33 13.06
N ASN A 248 2.65 11.70 13.07
CA ASN A 248 3.70 10.99 13.80
C ASN A 248 3.53 11.05 15.33
N SER A 249 2.81 12.03 15.86
CA SER A 249 2.51 12.14 17.30
C SER A 249 1.39 11.22 17.77
N ASN A 250 0.68 10.56 16.86
CA ASN A 250 -0.47 9.70 17.15
C ASN A 250 -1.61 10.41 17.92
N THR A 251 -1.80 11.69 17.64
CA THR A 251 -2.85 12.51 18.28
C THR A 251 -4.09 12.69 17.43
N PHE A 252 -3.98 12.49 16.12
CA PHE A 252 -5.07 12.62 15.16
C PHE A 252 -5.19 11.37 14.32
N GLY A 253 -6.42 10.94 14.08
CA GLY A 253 -6.67 9.73 13.33
C GLY A 253 -8.03 9.71 12.64
N ILE A 254 -8.20 8.71 11.82
CA ILE A 254 -9.46 8.34 11.19
C ILE A 254 -10.10 7.24 12.02
N PRO A 255 -11.38 7.37 12.39
CA PRO A 255 -12.12 6.31 13.06
C PRO A 255 -12.26 5.07 12.17
N SER A 256 -12.46 3.92 12.77
CA SER A 256 -12.81 2.69 12.04
C SER A 256 -14.14 2.83 11.30
N TYR A 257 -14.24 2.17 10.15
CA TYR A 257 -15.47 2.16 9.36
C TYR A 257 -15.67 0.82 8.64
N PHE A 258 -16.93 0.56 8.29
CA PHE A 258 -17.32 -0.61 7.51
C PHE A 258 -18.18 -0.17 6.33
N ILE A 259 -17.88 -0.70 5.15
CA ILE A 259 -18.61 -0.43 3.91
C ILE A 259 -19.12 -1.76 3.38
N ALA A 260 -20.37 -1.77 2.94
CA ALA A 260 -20.95 -2.92 2.26
C ALA A 260 -21.50 -2.51 0.89
N ASN A 261 -21.26 -3.36 -0.08
CA ASN A 261 -21.69 -3.20 -1.47
C ASN A 261 -22.49 -4.44 -1.90
N VAL A 262 -23.41 -4.27 -2.83
CA VAL A 262 -24.19 -5.36 -3.41
C VAL A 262 -24.34 -5.20 -4.90
N ASN A 263 -24.31 -6.30 -5.60
CA ASN A 263 -24.59 -6.37 -7.05
C ASN A 263 -25.58 -7.49 -7.32
N VAL A 264 -26.50 -7.24 -8.23
CA VAL A 264 -27.38 -8.25 -8.80
C VAL A 264 -27.24 -8.15 -10.32
N HIS A 265 -27.17 -9.28 -10.97
CA HIS A 265 -27.09 -9.31 -12.42
C HIS A 265 -27.88 -10.45 -13.04
N LYS A 266 -28.16 -10.28 -14.33
CA LYS A 266 -28.82 -11.27 -15.17
C LYS A 266 -28.02 -11.45 -16.46
N PHE A 267 -27.66 -12.68 -16.73
CA PHE A 267 -26.92 -13.10 -17.91
C PHE A 267 -27.86 -13.82 -18.90
N PHE A 268 -27.76 -13.47 -20.18
CA PHE A 268 -28.49 -14.09 -21.29
C PHE A 268 -27.49 -14.56 -22.32
N GLU A 269 -27.63 -15.79 -22.78
CA GLU A 269 -26.89 -16.32 -23.92
C GLU A 269 -27.80 -16.38 -25.17
N PHE A 270 -27.22 -16.08 -26.32
CA PHE A 270 -27.90 -16.08 -27.60
C PHE A 270 -27.15 -17.00 -28.58
N SER A 271 -27.85 -18.02 -29.08
CA SER A 271 -27.22 -19.06 -29.92
C SER A 271 -27.00 -18.67 -31.39
N ASN A 272 -27.79 -17.72 -31.94
CA ASN A 272 -27.80 -17.37 -33.35
C ASN A 272 -27.90 -15.86 -33.59
N SER A 273 -27.07 -15.07 -32.94
CA SER A 273 -27.11 -13.60 -32.99
C SER A 273 -25.70 -13.02 -33.12
N TRP A 274 -25.59 -11.82 -33.63
CA TRP A 274 -24.39 -11.00 -33.58
C TRP A 274 -23.96 -10.70 -32.12
N VAL A 275 -24.92 -10.76 -31.19
CA VAL A 275 -24.68 -10.68 -29.78
C VAL A 275 -24.65 -12.11 -29.24
N ARG A 276 -23.51 -12.54 -28.71
CA ARG A 276 -23.34 -13.84 -28.06
C ARG A 276 -23.97 -13.90 -26.70
N PHE A 277 -23.80 -12.79 -25.93
CA PHE A 277 -24.41 -12.67 -24.62
C PHE A 277 -24.72 -11.21 -24.28
N ALA A 278 -25.66 -11.04 -23.37
CA ALA A 278 -25.92 -9.77 -22.69
C ALA A 278 -25.95 -9.99 -21.17
N LYS A 279 -25.21 -9.19 -20.43
CA LYS A 279 -25.24 -9.15 -18.96
C LYS A 279 -25.77 -7.80 -18.53
N PHE A 280 -26.92 -7.78 -17.87
CA PHE A 280 -27.48 -6.61 -17.21
C PHE A 280 -27.08 -6.66 -15.74
N TYR A 281 -26.70 -5.52 -15.15
CA TYR A 281 -26.39 -5.47 -13.75
C TYR A 281 -26.93 -4.20 -13.08
N LEU A 282 -27.21 -4.32 -11.79
CA LEU A 282 -27.48 -3.23 -10.87
C LEU A 282 -26.57 -3.40 -9.67
N GLN A 283 -25.84 -2.33 -9.31
CA GLN A 283 -24.93 -2.30 -8.19
C GLN A 283 -25.27 -1.13 -7.27
N LEU A 284 -25.27 -1.40 -5.97
CA LEU A 284 -25.44 -0.42 -4.91
C LEU A 284 -24.20 -0.44 -4.04
N ASP A 285 -23.45 0.65 -4.06
CA ASP A 285 -22.27 0.84 -3.22
C ASP A 285 -22.63 1.60 -1.97
N ASN A 286 -21.93 1.28 -0.88
CA ASN A 286 -22.14 1.83 0.46
C ASN A 286 -23.62 1.80 0.86
N ILE A 287 -24.18 0.59 0.91
CA ILE A 287 -25.63 0.38 1.12
C ILE A 287 -26.18 1.04 2.38
N ALA A 288 -25.35 1.14 3.41
CA ALA A 288 -25.69 1.79 4.68
C ALA A 288 -25.58 3.31 4.65
N ASP A 289 -25.13 3.91 3.53
CA ASP A 289 -24.78 5.35 3.42
C ASP A 289 -23.82 5.81 4.53
N MET A 290 -22.86 4.95 4.89
CA MET A 290 -21.88 5.25 5.92
C MET A 290 -21.10 6.50 5.57
N LYS A 291 -21.08 7.47 6.46
CA LYS A 291 -20.25 8.66 6.34
C LYS A 291 -18.89 8.36 6.95
N TYR A 292 -17.84 8.40 6.14
CA TYR A 292 -16.48 8.08 6.57
C TYR A 292 -15.46 8.98 5.89
N ALA A 293 -14.30 9.10 6.49
CA ALA A 293 -13.14 9.69 5.86
C ALA A 293 -12.33 8.59 5.17
N ALA A 294 -12.14 8.71 3.85
CA ALA A 294 -11.32 7.76 3.10
C ALA A 294 -9.82 7.97 3.35
N SER A 295 -9.42 9.21 3.61
CA SER A 295 -8.07 9.60 3.98
C SER A 295 -8.10 10.96 4.68
N GLY A 296 -6.95 11.41 5.15
CA GLY A 296 -6.82 12.73 5.75
C GLY A 296 -5.38 13.17 5.83
N GLN A 297 -5.20 14.44 6.14
CA GLN A 297 -3.89 15.02 6.43
C GLN A 297 -3.99 16.04 7.56
N VAL A 298 -2.93 16.17 8.31
CA VAL A 298 -2.77 17.24 9.30
C VAL A 298 -2.06 18.41 8.63
N ILE A 299 -2.69 19.58 8.67
CA ILE A 299 -2.15 20.84 8.17
C ILE A 299 -1.71 21.65 9.38
N GLY A 300 -0.43 21.97 9.47
CA GLY A 300 0.11 22.69 10.65
C GLY A 300 0.83 21.77 11.61
N GLY A 301 1.97 22.18 12.09
CA GLY A 301 2.95 21.38 12.81
C GLY A 301 2.42 20.38 13.85
N GLU A 302 3.22 19.40 14.16
CA GLU A 302 2.96 18.27 15.08
C GLU A 302 2.68 18.70 16.54
N THR A 303 2.62 19.99 16.84
CA THR A 303 2.37 20.52 18.19
C THR A 303 0.87 20.54 18.49
N SER A 304 0.49 19.89 19.55
CA SER A 304 -0.82 19.40 19.94
C SER A 304 -2.01 20.39 19.94
N ALA A 305 -1.80 21.68 20.14
CA ALA A 305 -2.91 22.62 20.29
C ALA A 305 -3.39 23.26 18.97
N VAL A 306 -2.49 23.45 18.01
CA VAL A 306 -2.80 24.10 16.72
C VAL A 306 -3.33 23.09 15.70
N ALA A 307 -2.90 21.86 15.76
CA ALA A 307 -3.26 20.80 14.83
C ALA A 307 -4.75 20.38 14.92
N ALA A 308 -5.39 20.53 16.07
CA ALA A 308 -6.82 20.20 16.22
C ALA A 308 -7.75 21.02 15.31
N THR A 309 -7.33 22.20 14.88
CA THR A 309 -8.12 23.11 14.03
C THR A 309 -7.72 23.06 12.55
N GLN A 310 -6.68 22.30 12.19
CA GLN A 310 -6.10 22.27 10.84
C GLN A 310 -6.05 20.85 10.26
N GLN A 311 -7.13 20.09 10.42
CA GLN A 311 -7.28 18.79 9.82
C GLN A 311 -8.07 18.90 8.52
N ALA A 312 -7.61 18.23 7.49
CA ALA A 312 -8.35 18.03 6.25
C ALA A 312 -8.67 16.54 6.10
N PHE A 313 -9.95 16.23 5.99
CA PHE A 313 -10.42 14.87 5.70
C PHE A 313 -10.97 14.81 4.28
N PHE A 314 -10.62 13.76 3.57
CA PHE A 314 -11.21 13.47 2.28
C PHE A 314 -12.37 12.50 2.52
N ALA A 315 -13.59 12.97 2.25
CA ALA A 315 -14.79 12.17 2.42
C ALA A 315 -14.74 10.93 1.51
N GLY A 316 -15.13 9.82 2.06
CA GLY A 316 -15.41 8.63 1.28
C GLY A 316 -16.69 8.79 0.45
N TYR A 317 -16.86 7.92 -0.53
CA TYR A 317 -18.07 7.94 -1.37
C TYR A 317 -19.31 7.63 -0.53
N GLY A 318 -20.35 8.44 -0.69
CA GLY A 318 -21.69 8.14 -0.17
C GLY A 318 -22.33 6.97 -0.91
N ARG A 319 -23.60 6.69 -0.61
CA ARG A 319 -24.35 5.68 -1.35
C ARG A 319 -24.41 6.05 -2.83
N ALA A 320 -24.11 5.07 -3.69
CA ALA A 320 -24.16 5.22 -5.14
C ALA A 320 -24.86 4.02 -5.79
N ILE A 321 -25.62 4.29 -6.85
CA ILE A 321 -26.32 3.27 -7.62
C ILE A 321 -25.81 3.30 -9.04
N TYR A 322 -25.41 2.13 -9.56
CA TYR A 322 -24.95 1.95 -10.93
C TYR A 322 -25.77 0.88 -11.63
N GLY A 323 -26.10 1.11 -12.87
CA GLY A 323 -26.67 0.10 -13.74
C GLY A 323 -25.97 0.09 -15.08
N GLY A 324 -25.85 -1.07 -15.68
CA GLY A 324 -25.18 -1.21 -16.98
C GLY A 324 -25.52 -2.48 -17.70
N VAL A 325 -25.07 -2.51 -18.96
CA VAL A 325 -25.20 -3.64 -19.86
C VAL A 325 -23.84 -3.96 -20.46
N THR A 326 -23.43 -5.22 -20.38
CA THR A 326 -22.25 -5.74 -21.09
C THR A 326 -22.74 -6.63 -22.23
N LEU A 327 -22.28 -6.37 -23.46
CA LEU A 327 -22.57 -7.16 -24.63
C LEU A 327 -21.30 -7.88 -25.11
N GLY A 328 -21.39 -9.19 -25.32
CA GLY A 328 -20.38 -9.95 -26.04
C GLY A 328 -20.77 -10.05 -27.50
N LEU A 329 -19.92 -9.51 -28.37
CA LEU A 329 -20.07 -9.58 -29.85
C LEU A 329 -19.14 -10.63 -30.42
N PHE A 330 -19.38 -11.03 -31.69
CA PHE A 330 -18.45 -11.88 -32.44
C PHE A 330 -17.15 -11.16 -32.73
#